data_a4ceeb3d9fbc78031f5a0cb958d6439b
#
_entry.id   a4ceeb3d9fbc78031f5a0cb958d6439b
#
_cell.length_a   1.000
_cell.length_b   1.000
_cell.length_c   1.000
_cell.angle_alpha   90.00
_cell.angle_beta   90.00
_cell.angle_gamma   90.00
#
_symmetry.space_group_name_H-M   'P 1'
#
loop_
_entity.id
_entity.type
_entity.pdbx_description
1 polymer ?
#
loop_
_entity_poly.entity_id
_entity_poly.type
_entity_poly.pdbx_seq_one_letter_code
_entity_poly.pdbx_strand_id
1 'polypeptide(L)'
;AVESGITIIETAGSNPAKFLPYLKDNGVKVIHKCTSVRHALKAQAIGVDAVSIDGFECAGHPGEDDIPGLVLIPAAADALEIPILASGGIADARGLVAAIALGADGINMGSRFLCTVESPIAPEVKAQIVANSELDTKLIFRTLGNTARVAKNSVSVEVVETEAQGC
;
A
#
# COMPACT_ATOMS: atom_id res chain seq x y z
N ALA A 1 7.76 1.78 -19.89
CA ALA A 1 6.56 0.99 -19.54
C ALA A 1 5.63 0.88 -20.75
N VAL A 2 5.14 2.00 -21.31
CA VAL A 2 4.22 1.99 -22.48
C VAL A 2 4.87 1.28 -23.69
N GLU A 3 6.07 1.66 -24.08
CA GLU A 3 6.83 1.05 -25.18
C GLU A 3 7.14 -0.45 -24.96
N SER A 4 7.11 -0.90 -23.69
CA SER A 4 7.31 -2.30 -23.33
C SER A 4 6.00 -3.11 -23.30
N GLY A 5 4.88 -2.52 -23.75
CA GLY A 5 3.58 -3.18 -23.80
C GLY A 5 2.88 -3.36 -22.46
N ILE A 6 3.29 -2.62 -21.43
CA ILE A 6 2.62 -2.65 -20.12
C ILE A 6 1.29 -1.89 -20.23
N THR A 7 0.20 -2.56 -19.89
CA THR A 7 -1.17 -2.05 -20.02
C THR A 7 -1.82 -1.63 -18.71
N ILE A 8 -1.20 -1.96 -17.56
CA ILE A 8 -1.66 -1.57 -16.23
C ILE A 8 -0.47 -1.04 -15.44
N ILE A 9 -0.62 0.14 -14.84
CA ILE A 9 0.41 0.78 -14.02
C ILE A 9 -0.19 1.16 -12.66
N GLU A 10 0.50 0.79 -11.59
CA GLU A 10 0.22 1.34 -10.26
C GLU A 10 1.12 2.55 -9.99
N THR A 11 0.53 3.62 -9.46
CA THR A 11 1.20 4.84 -9.02
C THR A 11 0.99 5.05 -7.54
N ALA A 12 1.98 5.62 -6.85
CA ALA A 12 1.94 5.88 -5.41
C ALA A 12 2.57 7.23 -5.04
N GLY A 13 2.26 7.73 -3.86
CA GLY A 13 2.80 8.98 -3.31
C GLY A 13 2.21 10.22 -3.98
N SER A 14 2.92 10.81 -4.92
CA SER A 14 2.50 12.07 -5.56
C SER A 14 1.34 11.89 -6.52
N ASN A 15 0.54 12.96 -6.67
CA ASN A 15 -0.59 13.03 -7.60
C ASN A 15 -0.15 12.69 -9.06
N PRO A 16 -0.71 11.64 -9.69
CA PRO A 16 -0.32 11.19 -11.03
C PRO A 16 -0.91 12.03 -12.18
N ALA A 17 -1.69 13.07 -11.92
CA ALA A 17 -2.45 13.81 -12.93
C ALA A 17 -1.64 14.19 -14.18
N LYS A 18 -0.37 14.57 -14.01
CA LYS A 18 0.50 14.96 -15.15
C LYS A 18 0.82 13.83 -16.13
N PHE A 19 0.72 12.56 -15.67
CA PHE A 19 1.02 11.39 -16.49
C PHE A 19 -0.22 10.74 -17.09
N LEU A 20 -1.41 11.02 -16.53
CA LEU A 20 -2.66 10.36 -16.91
C LEU A 20 -3.01 10.55 -18.39
N PRO A 21 -2.93 11.75 -19.01
CA PRO A 21 -3.24 11.92 -20.42
C PRO A 21 -2.39 10.99 -21.29
N TYR A 22 -1.07 11.02 -21.12
CA TYR A 22 -0.16 10.16 -21.88
C TYR A 22 -0.44 8.66 -21.68
N LEU A 23 -0.68 8.22 -20.46
CA LEU A 23 -0.96 6.82 -20.18
C LEU A 23 -2.28 6.37 -20.80
N LYS A 24 -3.33 7.18 -20.68
CA LYS A 24 -4.66 6.87 -21.22
C LYS A 24 -4.69 6.90 -22.75
N ASP A 25 -4.02 7.84 -23.37
CA ASP A 25 -3.89 7.92 -24.84
C ASP A 25 -3.20 6.68 -25.42
N ASN A 26 -2.38 6.00 -24.61
CA ASN A 26 -1.74 4.74 -24.97
C ASN A 26 -2.48 3.48 -24.42
N GLY A 27 -3.72 3.61 -23.96
CA GLY A 27 -4.55 2.49 -23.50
C GLY A 27 -4.15 1.89 -22.17
N VAL A 28 -3.30 2.58 -21.37
CA VAL A 28 -2.84 2.09 -20.08
C VAL A 28 -3.87 2.41 -19.00
N LYS A 29 -4.22 1.40 -18.19
CA LYS A 29 -5.03 1.55 -16.99
C LYS A 29 -4.17 1.97 -15.81
N VAL A 30 -4.67 2.92 -15.03
CA VAL A 30 -3.93 3.45 -13.87
C VAL A 30 -4.65 3.13 -12.59
N ILE A 31 -3.96 2.41 -11.71
CA ILE A 31 -4.34 2.20 -10.31
C ILE A 31 -3.55 3.22 -9.48
N HIS A 32 -4.20 3.95 -8.57
CA HIS A 32 -3.49 4.87 -7.69
C HIS A 32 -3.60 4.45 -6.22
N LYS A 33 -2.46 4.40 -5.54
CA LYS A 33 -2.37 4.01 -4.14
C LYS A 33 -2.72 5.18 -3.22
N CYS A 34 -3.66 4.96 -2.30
CA CYS A 34 -4.18 5.97 -1.38
C CYS A 34 -4.26 5.43 0.05
N THR A 35 -4.01 6.28 1.03
CA THR A 35 -4.08 5.96 2.46
C THR A 35 -5.26 6.64 3.17
N SER A 36 -6.14 7.33 2.43
CA SER A 36 -7.34 7.98 2.97
C SER A 36 -8.43 8.10 1.91
N VAL A 37 -9.69 8.13 2.34
CA VAL A 37 -10.85 8.37 1.46
C VAL A 37 -10.72 9.70 0.71
N ARG A 38 -10.23 10.74 1.37
CA ARG A 38 -10.01 12.07 0.75
C ARG A 38 -9.04 11.99 -0.44
N HIS A 39 -7.96 11.23 -0.31
CA HIS A 39 -7.00 11.05 -1.41
C HIS A 39 -7.58 10.18 -2.52
N ALA A 40 -8.34 9.15 -2.18
CA ALA A 40 -9.01 8.29 -3.14
C ALA A 40 -10.07 9.03 -3.98
N LEU A 41 -10.87 9.90 -3.36
CA LEU A 41 -11.81 10.78 -4.08
C LEU A 41 -11.10 11.74 -5.04
N LYS A 42 -9.95 12.29 -4.63
CA LYS A 42 -9.11 13.12 -5.55
C LYS A 42 -8.56 12.29 -6.70
N ALA A 43 -8.12 11.07 -6.44
CA ALA A 43 -7.62 10.16 -7.48
C ALA A 43 -8.74 9.81 -8.48
N GLN A 44 -9.95 9.50 -8.00
CA GLN A 44 -11.11 9.30 -8.85
C GLN A 44 -11.42 10.54 -9.71
N ALA A 45 -11.44 11.73 -9.09
CA ALA A 45 -11.76 12.98 -9.79
C ALA A 45 -10.78 13.34 -10.90
N ILE A 46 -9.49 12.99 -10.79
CA ILE A 46 -8.51 13.18 -11.86
C ILE A 46 -8.54 12.08 -12.92
N GLY A 47 -9.35 11.03 -12.71
CA GLY A 47 -9.67 10.01 -13.70
C GLY A 47 -8.75 8.78 -13.68
N VAL A 48 -8.23 8.34 -12.53
CA VAL A 48 -7.61 7.00 -12.44
C VAL A 48 -8.66 5.91 -12.65
N ASP A 49 -8.25 4.72 -13.07
CA ASP A 49 -9.18 3.63 -13.39
C ASP A 49 -9.58 2.79 -12.17
N ALA A 50 -8.73 2.78 -11.13
CA ALA A 50 -8.98 2.12 -9.85
C ALA A 50 -8.10 2.74 -8.76
N VAL A 51 -8.42 2.46 -7.50
CA VAL A 51 -7.57 2.82 -6.36
C VAL A 51 -7.12 1.58 -5.59
N SER A 52 -5.91 1.63 -5.04
CA SER A 52 -5.46 0.70 -4.02
C SER A 52 -5.51 1.42 -2.67
N ILE A 53 -6.34 0.93 -1.76
CA ILE A 53 -6.52 1.53 -0.43
C ILE A 53 -5.63 0.81 0.58
N ASP A 54 -4.64 1.51 1.07
CA ASP A 54 -3.69 1.00 2.06
C ASP A 54 -4.18 1.32 3.49
N GLY A 55 -4.60 0.30 4.23
CA GLY A 55 -4.82 0.42 5.67
C GLY A 55 -3.52 0.63 6.44
N PHE A 56 -3.62 1.06 7.69
CA PHE A 56 -2.48 1.31 8.58
C PHE A 56 -1.54 0.10 8.74
N GLU A 57 -2.03 -1.11 8.48
CA GLU A 57 -1.27 -2.36 8.55
C GLU A 57 -0.25 -2.52 7.43
N CYS A 58 -0.30 -1.69 6.39
CA CYS A 58 0.59 -1.83 5.23
C CYS A 58 2.07 -1.60 5.60
N ALA A 59 2.96 -2.24 4.88
CA ALA A 59 4.39 -1.92 4.91
C ALA A 59 4.67 -0.66 4.07
N GLY A 60 5.79 0.00 4.32
CA GLY A 60 6.12 1.28 3.70
C GLY A 60 5.37 2.42 4.37
N HIS A 61 4.73 3.30 3.61
CA HIS A 61 4.12 4.54 4.11
C HIS A 61 2.59 4.42 4.26
N PRO A 62 2.07 4.09 5.47
CA PRO A 62 0.63 3.91 5.72
C PRO A 62 -0.14 5.25 5.79
N GLY A 63 0.53 6.38 5.64
CA GLY A 63 -0.02 7.70 5.96
C GLY A 63 0.10 8.04 7.45
N GLU A 64 -0.41 9.21 7.82
CA GLU A 64 -0.27 9.76 9.19
C GLU A 64 -1.57 9.65 10.01
N ASP A 65 -2.66 9.20 9.40
CA ASP A 65 -3.99 9.16 10.05
C ASP A 65 -4.22 7.87 10.86
N ASP A 66 -3.33 6.89 10.77
CA ASP A 66 -3.35 5.60 11.48
C ASP A 66 -4.68 4.82 11.32
N ILE A 67 -5.36 4.93 10.19
CA ILE A 67 -6.65 4.29 9.96
C ILE A 67 -6.46 2.82 9.53
N PRO A 68 -6.92 1.84 10.31
CA PRO A 68 -6.81 0.43 9.93
C PRO A 68 -7.75 0.07 8.77
N GLY A 69 -7.38 -0.99 8.04
CA GLY A 69 -8.12 -1.44 6.85
C GLY A 69 -9.59 -1.77 7.12
N LEU A 70 -9.91 -2.34 8.30
CA LEU A 70 -11.31 -2.62 8.70
C LEU A 70 -12.22 -1.39 8.77
N VAL A 71 -11.65 -0.20 8.96
CA VAL A 71 -12.38 1.07 8.97
C VAL A 71 -12.28 1.77 7.63
N LEU A 72 -11.07 1.79 7.04
CA LEU A 72 -10.79 2.56 5.84
C LEU A 72 -11.44 1.96 4.58
N ILE A 73 -11.41 0.61 4.43
CA ILE A 73 -11.92 -0.06 3.24
C ILE A 73 -13.43 0.18 3.06
N PRO A 74 -14.31 -0.09 4.04
CA PRO A 74 -15.74 0.17 3.86
C PRO A 74 -16.05 1.66 3.68
N ALA A 75 -15.33 2.55 4.36
CA ALA A 75 -15.51 3.98 4.16
C ALA A 75 -15.12 4.44 2.74
N ALA A 76 -14.11 3.81 2.13
CA ALA A 76 -13.74 4.06 0.75
C ALA A 76 -14.77 3.45 -0.22
N ALA A 77 -15.27 2.24 0.06
CA ALA A 77 -16.28 1.56 -0.76
C ALA A 77 -17.60 2.35 -0.82
N ASP A 78 -18.02 2.95 0.29
CA ASP A 78 -19.21 3.79 0.35
C ASP A 78 -19.05 5.13 -0.41
N ALA A 79 -17.81 5.59 -0.61
CA ALA A 79 -17.52 6.91 -1.15
C ALA A 79 -17.13 6.92 -2.63
N LEU A 80 -16.64 5.80 -3.16
CA LEU A 80 -16.04 5.72 -4.50
C LEU A 80 -16.95 4.98 -5.48
N GLU A 81 -16.87 5.38 -6.75
CA GLU A 81 -17.59 4.76 -7.88
C GLU A 81 -16.67 3.91 -8.77
N ILE A 82 -15.36 3.96 -8.53
CA ILE A 82 -14.34 3.19 -9.29
C ILE A 82 -13.87 1.99 -8.47
N PRO A 83 -13.35 0.94 -9.10
CA PRO A 83 -12.89 -0.26 -8.41
C PRO A 83 -11.85 0.02 -7.31
N ILE A 84 -11.96 -0.75 -6.21
CA ILE A 84 -11.12 -0.65 -5.03
C ILE A 84 -10.35 -1.95 -4.81
N LEU A 85 -9.03 -1.84 -4.67
CA LEU A 85 -8.16 -2.90 -4.21
C LEU A 85 -7.81 -2.65 -2.73
N ALA A 86 -8.20 -3.55 -1.84
CA ALA A 86 -7.81 -3.47 -0.44
C ALA A 86 -6.36 -3.91 -0.26
N SER A 87 -5.60 -3.15 0.51
CA SER A 87 -4.16 -3.36 0.73
C SER A 87 -3.80 -3.11 2.20
N GLY A 88 -2.73 -3.78 2.66
CA GLY A 88 -2.28 -3.70 4.05
C GLY A 88 -2.81 -4.85 4.90
N GLY A 89 -1.90 -5.63 5.49
CA GLY A 89 -2.22 -6.75 6.37
C GLY A 89 -2.85 -7.98 5.70
N ILE A 90 -3.07 -7.95 4.38
CA ILE A 90 -3.70 -9.05 3.63
C ILE A 90 -2.60 -9.96 3.07
N ALA A 91 -2.69 -11.26 3.38
CA ALA A 91 -1.64 -12.22 2.99
C ALA A 91 -2.17 -13.57 2.48
N ASP A 92 -3.46 -13.87 2.63
CA ASP A 92 -4.06 -15.14 2.23
C ASP A 92 -5.57 -15.00 1.90
N ALA A 93 -6.23 -16.13 1.61
CA ALA A 93 -7.64 -16.17 1.22
C ALA A 93 -8.60 -15.61 2.28
N ARG A 94 -8.25 -15.65 3.57
CA ARG A 94 -9.09 -15.08 4.65
C ARG A 94 -9.16 -13.57 4.52
N GLY A 95 -8.01 -12.94 4.23
CA GLY A 95 -7.93 -11.51 3.98
C GLY A 95 -8.68 -11.10 2.70
N LEU A 96 -8.61 -11.91 1.63
CA LEU A 96 -9.39 -11.69 0.41
C LEU A 96 -10.89 -11.71 0.69
N VAL A 97 -11.38 -12.74 1.39
CA VAL A 97 -12.82 -12.86 1.74
C VAL A 97 -13.27 -11.67 2.60
N ALA A 98 -12.45 -11.28 3.59
CA ALA A 98 -12.73 -10.11 4.41
C ALA A 98 -12.79 -8.81 3.59
N ALA A 99 -11.83 -8.59 2.70
CA ALA A 99 -11.78 -7.41 1.84
C ALA A 99 -13.02 -7.30 0.92
N ILE A 100 -13.42 -8.40 0.30
CA ILE A 100 -14.65 -8.44 -0.52
C ILE A 100 -15.89 -8.16 0.33
N ALA A 101 -15.98 -8.73 1.53
CA ALA A 101 -17.09 -8.48 2.46
C ALA A 101 -17.14 -7.01 2.93
N LEU A 102 -16.01 -6.31 2.95
CA LEU A 102 -15.92 -4.88 3.27
C LEU A 102 -16.18 -3.97 2.06
N GLY A 103 -16.48 -4.54 0.89
CA GLY A 103 -16.85 -3.80 -0.31
C GLY A 103 -15.70 -3.54 -1.30
N ALA A 104 -14.54 -4.15 -1.12
CA ALA A 104 -13.47 -4.08 -2.12
C ALA A 104 -13.74 -5.03 -3.30
N ASP A 105 -13.26 -4.67 -4.49
CA ASP A 105 -13.35 -5.49 -5.71
C ASP A 105 -12.19 -6.50 -5.82
N GLY A 106 -11.14 -6.30 -5.05
CA GLY A 106 -9.96 -7.15 -5.05
C GLY A 106 -8.97 -6.78 -3.94
N ILE A 107 -7.77 -7.36 -4.00
CA ILE A 107 -6.71 -7.11 -3.03
C ILE A 107 -5.38 -6.81 -3.69
N ASN A 108 -4.51 -6.11 -2.96
CA ASN A 108 -3.11 -5.89 -3.27
C ASN A 108 -2.26 -6.46 -2.14
N MET A 109 -1.30 -7.32 -2.46
CA MET A 109 -0.42 -7.98 -1.49
C MET A 109 1.05 -7.69 -1.82
N GLY A 110 1.82 -7.21 -0.83
CA GLY A 110 3.27 -7.00 -0.95
C GLY A 110 4.07 -8.17 -0.39
N SER A 111 4.10 -8.33 0.94
CA SER A 111 4.99 -9.27 1.64
C SER A 111 4.80 -10.73 1.23
N ARG A 112 3.57 -11.14 0.90
CA ARG A 112 3.29 -12.50 0.40
C ARG A 112 4.06 -12.78 -0.90
N PHE A 113 3.98 -11.88 -1.87
CA PHE A 113 4.68 -12.04 -3.15
C PHE A 113 6.19 -11.78 -3.03
N LEU A 114 6.61 -10.93 -2.10
CA LEU A 114 8.04 -10.71 -1.82
C LEU A 114 8.74 -12.01 -1.40
N CYS A 115 8.03 -12.94 -0.74
CA CYS A 115 8.57 -14.22 -0.27
C CYS A 115 8.44 -15.37 -1.27
N THR A 116 7.94 -15.14 -2.48
CA THR A 116 7.85 -16.20 -3.51
C THR A 116 9.23 -16.53 -4.10
N VAL A 117 9.31 -17.68 -4.75
CA VAL A 117 10.57 -18.13 -5.39
C VAL A 117 10.97 -17.22 -6.56
N GLU A 118 9.98 -16.63 -7.24
CA GLU A 118 10.19 -15.73 -8.38
C GLU A 118 10.72 -14.36 -7.98
N SER A 119 10.52 -13.96 -6.73
CA SER A 119 11.05 -12.68 -6.23
C SER A 119 12.57 -12.68 -6.20
N PRO A 120 13.26 -11.63 -6.71
CA PRO A 120 14.71 -11.55 -6.73
C PRO A 120 15.35 -11.21 -5.38
N ILE A 121 14.55 -11.12 -4.31
CA ILE A 121 15.05 -10.82 -2.96
C ILE A 121 15.92 -11.98 -2.45
N ALA A 122 16.99 -11.65 -1.72
CA ALA A 122 17.92 -12.61 -1.16
C ALA A 122 17.20 -13.66 -0.27
N PRO A 123 17.57 -14.96 -0.38
CA PRO A 123 16.91 -16.04 0.36
C PRO A 123 16.87 -15.81 1.88
N GLU A 124 17.91 -15.22 2.45
CA GLU A 124 18.03 -14.94 3.88
C GLU A 124 16.97 -13.91 4.33
N VAL A 125 16.68 -12.91 3.49
CA VAL A 125 15.64 -11.90 3.76
C VAL A 125 14.26 -12.57 3.71
N LYS A 126 14.01 -13.43 2.72
CA LYS A 126 12.75 -14.19 2.64
C LYS A 126 12.56 -15.09 3.87
N ALA A 127 13.60 -15.80 4.27
CA ALA A 127 13.57 -16.65 5.45
C ALA A 127 13.26 -15.84 6.71
N GLN A 128 13.86 -14.68 6.86
CA GLN A 128 13.58 -13.77 7.98
C GLN A 128 12.12 -13.31 7.99
N ILE A 129 11.59 -12.88 6.84
CA ILE A 129 10.18 -12.43 6.73
C ILE A 129 9.22 -13.58 7.07
N VAL A 130 9.50 -14.79 6.62
CA VAL A 130 8.68 -15.98 6.93
C VAL A 130 8.74 -16.35 8.42
N ALA A 131 9.87 -16.12 9.08
CA ALA A 131 10.05 -16.37 10.52
C ALA A 131 9.45 -15.28 11.42
N ASN A 132 9.18 -14.09 10.87
CA ASN A 132 8.63 -12.97 11.64
C ASN A 132 7.19 -13.25 12.11
N SER A 133 6.86 -12.68 13.26
CA SER A 133 5.50 -12.60 13.81
C SER A 133 4.88 -11.21 13.54
N GLU A 134 3.65 -11.01 13.99
CA GLU A 134 2.95 -9.73 13.96
C GLU A 134 3.64 -8.64 14.80
N LEU A 135 4.57 -9.00 15.69
CA LEU A 135 5.32 -8.09 16.57
C LEU A 135 6.64 -7.62 15.94
N ASP A 136 7.01 -8.15 14.77
CA ASP A 136 8.32 -7.91 14.15
C ASP A 136 8.29 -6.80 13.10
N THR A 137 7.48 -5.77 13.34
CA THR A 137 7.51 -4.51 12.62
C THR A 137 7.74 -3.32 13.56
N LYS A 138 8.23 -2.22 13.00
CA LYS A 138 8.39 -0.93 13.67
C LYS A 138 7.86 0.18 12.77
N LEU A 139 7.30 1.21 13.37
CA LEU A 139 7.01 2.48 12.71
C LEU A 139 8.17 3.43 12.99
N ILE A 140 8.73 4.00 11.93
CA ILE A 140 9.83 4.96 11.97
C ILE A 140 9.42 6.26 11.26
N PHE A 141 10.16 7.34 11.49
CA PHE A 141 9.97 8.66 10.88
C PHE A 141 8.63 9.35 11.19
N ARG A 142 8.02 8.98 12.33
CA ARG A 142 6.79 9.61 12.80
C ARG A 142 6.99 11.08 13.14
N THR A 143 8.09 11.42 13.77
CA THR A 143 8.44 12.80 14.14
C THR A 143 8.62 13.69 12.91
N LEU A 144 8.92 13.11 11.76
CA LEU A 144 9.09 13.81 10.49
C LEU A 144 7.79 13.92 9.67
N GLY A 145 6.67 13.36 10.14
CA GLY A 145 5.44 13.29 9.37
C GLY A 145 5.60 12.48 8.07
N ASN A 146 6.47 11.47 8.09
CA ASN A 146 6.75 10.58 6.97
C ASN A 146 6.81 9.12 7.45
N THR A 147 5.81 8.73 8.20
CA THR A 147 5.72 7.42 8.87
C THR A 147 5.93 6.28 7.88
N ALA A 148 6.84 5.37 8.23
CA ALA A 148 7.07 4.14 7.49
C ALA A 148 7.02 2.92 8.40
N ARG A 149 6.30 1.87 8.00
CA ARG A 149 6.34 0.55 8.63
C ARG A 149 7.42 -0.30 7.99
N VAL A 150 8.35 -0.73 8.79
CA VAL A 150 9.51 -1.54 8.37
C VAL A 150 9.65 -2.80 9.22
N ALA A 151 10.41 -3.78 8.73
CA ALA A 151 10.79 -4.94 9.54
C ALA A 151 11.63 -4.51 10.75
N LYS A 152 11.37 -5.12 11.90
CA LYS A 152 12.14 -4.88 13.12
C LYS A 152 13.53 -5.48 12.96
N ASN A 153 14.54 -4.64 13.07
CA ASN A 153 15.95 -4.99 13.07
C ASN A 153 16.73 -3.96 13.91
N SER A 154 18.05 -4.12 14.05
CA SER A 154 18.88 -3.21 14.85
C SER A 154 18.75 -1.76 14.39
N VAL A 155 18.73 -1.51 13.06
CA VAL A 155 18.62 -0.16 12.51
C VAL A 155 17.28 0.46 12.84
N SER A 156 16.17 -0.25 12.63
CA SER A 156 14.83 0.29 12.91
C SER A 156 14.60 0.54 14.40
N VAL A 157 15.23 -0.24 15.28
CA VAL A 157 15.20 -0.01 16.73
C VAL A 157 15.98 1.26 17.07
N GLU A 158 17.20 1.43 16.56
CA GLU A 158 18.02 2.61 16.75
C GLU A 158 17.33 3.90 16.27
N VAL A 159 16.67 3.84 15.11
CA VAL A 159 15.88 4.98 14.59
C VAL A 159 14.78 5.38 15.57
N VAL A 160 13.98 4.42 16.06
CA VAL A 160 12.91 4.71 17.04
C VAL A 160 13.46 5.30 18.34
N GLU A 161 14.58 4.77 18.83
CA GLU A 161 15.24 5.30 20.04
C GLU A 161 15.77 6.72 19.83
N THR A 162 16.32 7.02 18.65
CA THR A 162 16.79 8.35 18.29
C THR A 162 15.64 9.35 18.17
N GLU A 163 14.53 8.96 17.51
CA GLU A 163 13.33 9.79 17.43
C GLU A 163 12.75 10.11 18.82
N ALA A 164 12.77 9.14 19.76
CA ALA A 164 12.31 9.34 21.13
C ALA A 164 13.17 10.34 21.93
N GLN A 165 14.42 10.56 21.52
CA GLN A 165 15.33 11.55 22.13
C GLN A 165 15.16 12.95 21.54
N GLY A 166 14.30 13.14 20.55
CA GLY A 166 13.96 14.44 19.97
C GLY A 166 14.92 14.89 18.86
N CYS A 167 15.52 13.96 18.15
CA CYS A 167 16.27 14.22 16.92
C CYS A 167 15.39 14.17 15.69
#